data_3784d17ccca4f1b1a5b31555bcdba291
#
_entry.id   3784d17ccca4f1b1a5b31555bcdba291
#
_cell.length_a   1.000
_cell.length_b   1.000
_cell.length_c   1.000
_cell.angle_alpha   90.00
_cell.angle_beta   90.00
_cell.angle_gamma   90.00
#
_symmetry.space_group_name_H-M   'P 1'
#
loop_
_entity.id
_entity.type
_entity.pdbx_description
1 polymer ?
#
loop_
_entity_poly.entity_id
_entity_poly.type
_entity_poly.pdbx_seq_one_letter_code
_entity_poly.pdbx_strand_id
1 'polypeptide(L)'
;MDAPDDIAKILGPNEKVELYIKQKIYHPKINVDSVVFTNERMILRHPHALGLKKDYTDYNYRDIANVVLDKGVLRSTIRCTLRLGGEPLALGDLPNSEAEKAYGIIRENLGKFQAPFSTGYASVPNASNAPK
;
A
#
# COMPACT_ATOMS: atom_id res chain seq x y z
N MET A 1 -8.15 0.65 -15.26
CA MET A 1 -8.67 -0.28 -14.26
C MET A 1 -9.80 0.38 -13.48
N ASP A 2 -10.92 -0.28 -13.43
CA ASP A 2 -12.12 0.36 -12.91
C ASP A 2 -12.37 -0.04 -11.47
N ALA A 3 -12.20 0.92 -10.56
CA ALA A 3 -12.55 0.71 -9.17
C ALA A 3 -14.06 0.78 -9.00
N PRO A 4 -14.61 0.14 -7.97
CA PRO A 4 -16.03 0.24 -7.69
C PRO A 4 -16.48 1.68 -7.43
N ASP A 5 -17.74 1.97 -7.67
CA ASP A 5 -18.28 3.32 -7.48
C ASP A 5 -18.11 3.82 -6.04
N ASP A 6 -18.23 2.92 -5.06
CA ASP A 6 -18.08 3.33 -3.68
C ASP A 6 -16.66 3.81 -3.37
N ILE A 7 -15.67 3.25 -4.05
CA ILE A 7 -14.29 3.72 -3.92
C ILE A 7 -14.14 5.07 -4.60
N ALA A 8 -14.70 5.20 -5.81
CA ALA A 8 -14.57 6.45 -6.55
C ALA A 8 -15.10 7.63 -5.75
N LYS A 9 -16.12 7.42 -4.92
CA LYS A 9 -16.73 8.49 -4.14
C LYS A 9 -15.89 9.00 -2.99
N ILE A 10 -14.89 8.22 -2.54
CA ILE A 10 -14.07 8.62 -1.41
C ILE A 10 -12.69 9.12 -1.82
N LEU A 11 -12.40 9.15 -3.11
CA LEU A 11 -11.12 9.64 -3.59
C LEU A 11 -11.04 11.15 -3.53
N GLY A 12 -9.84 11.67 -3.27
CA GLY A 12 -9.60 13.10 -3.27
C GLY A 12 -9.58 13.66 -4.69
N PRO A 13 -9.51 15.00 -4.82
CA PRO A 13 -9.62 15.64 -6.13
C PRO A 13 -8.50 15.29 -7.10
N ASN A 14 -7.32 15.01 -6.59
CA ASN A 14 -6.19 14.65 -7.47
C ASN A 14 -5.75 13.21 -7.25
N GLU A 15 -6.59 12.42 -6.62
CA GLU A 15 -6.27 11.03 -6.32
C GLU A 15 -6.74 10.14 -7.44
N LYS A 16 -5.85 9.26 -7.91
CA LYS A 16 -6.14 8.36 -9.02
C LYS A 16 -5.82 6.92 -8.64
N VAL A 17 -6.66 6.00 -9.08
CA VAL A 17 -6.45 4.58 -8.86
C VAL A 17 -5.33 4.09 -9.78
N GLU A 18 -4.33 3.45 -9.19
CA GLU A 18 -3.23 2.86 -9.95
C GLU A 18 -3.35 1.35 -10.07
N LEU A 19 -4.03 0.72 -9.10
CA LEU A 19 -4.23 -0.72 -9.14
C LEU A 19 -5.42 -1.07 -8.27
N TYR A 20 -6.25 -1.99 -8.75
CA TYR A 20 -7.38 -2.51 -8.00
C TYR A 20 -7.31 -4.03 -8.01
N ILE A 21 -7.25 -4.63 -6.82
CA ILE A 21 -7.22 -6.09 -6.68
C ILE A 21 -8.50 -6.52 -5.98
N LYS A 22 -9.36 -7.21 -6.72
CA LYS A 22 -10.63 -7.68 -6.20
C LYS A 22 -10.50 -9.16 -5.88
N GLN A 23 -10.17 -9.45 -4.64
CA GLN A 23 -10.12 -10.83 -4.16
C GLN A 23 -10.00 -10.81 -2.65
N LYS A 24 -10.34 -11.94 -2.03
CA LYS A 24 -10.14 -12.09 -0.60
C LYS A 24 -8.65 -12.03 -0.31
N ILE A 25 -8.29 -11.14 0.61
CA ILE A 25 -6.89 -10.91 0.97
C ILE A 25 -6.73 -11.27 2.45
N TYR A 26 -5.73 -12.09 2.73
CA TYR A 26 -5.46 -12.45 4.10
C TYR A 26 -4.91 -11.24 4.87
N HIS A 27 -5.54 -10.96 6.00
CA HIS A 27 -5.08 -9.95 6.94
C HIS A 27 -5.36 -10.49 8.33
N PRO A 28 -4.41 -10.42 9.27
CA PRO A 28 -4.55 -11.13 10.56
C PRO A 28 -5.80 -10.77 11.36
N LYS A 29 -6.30 -9.55 11.27
CA LYS A 29 -7.36 -9.10 12.14
C LYS A 29 -8.67 -8.75 11.47
N ILE A 30 -8.68 -8.62 10.17
CA ILE A 30 -9.87 -8.19 9.47
C ILE A 30 -10.02 -8.94 8.16
N ASN A 31 -11.28 -9.06 7.73
CA ASN A 31 -11.56 -9.61 6.41
C ASN A 31 -11.46 -8.48 5.39
N VAL A 32 -10.66 -8.69 4.36
CA VAL A 32 -10.49 -7.72 3.30
C VAL A 32 -10.91 -8.41 2.00
N ASP A 33 -11.84 -7.79 1.27
CA ASP A 33 -12.31 -8.39 0.01
C ASP A 33 -11.72 -7.71 -1.21
N SER A 34 -11.06 -6.58 -1.03
CA SER A 34 -10.38 -5.91 -2.14
C SER A 34 -9.46 -4.83 -1.59
N VAL A 35 -8.51 -4.45 -2.39
CA VAL A 35 -7.60 -3.35 -2.05
C VAL A 35 -7.40 -2.49 -3.28
N VAL A 36 -7.40 -1.18 -3.06
CA VAL A 36 -7.15 -0.19 -4.10
C VAL A 36 -5.86 0.54 -3.75
N PHE A 37 -4.98 0.64 -4.74
CA PHE A 37 -3.74 1.40 -4.60
C PHE A 37 -3.89 2.65 -5.43
N THR A 38 -3.85 3.81 -4.76
CA THR A 38 -3.93 5.09 -5.47
C THR A 38 -2.54 5.73 -5.51
N ASN A 39 -2.47 6.93 -6.03
CA ASN A 39 -1.21 7.68 -5.98
C ASN A 39 -0.94 8.29 -4.61
N GLU A 40 -1.85 8.13 -3.65
CA GLU A 40 -1.71 8.72 -2.31
C GLU A 40 -1.74 7.69 -1.18
N ARG A 41 -2.48 6.59 -1.36
CA ARG A 41 -2.72 5.66 -0.26
C ARG A 41 -3.14 4.29 -0.77
N MET A 42 -3.14 3.34 0.16
CA MET A 42 -3.78 2.03 -0.04
C MET A 42 -5.10 2.05 0.71
N ILE A 43 -6.16 1.59 0.05
CA ILE A 43 -7.49 1.54 0.65
C ILE A 43 -7.91 0.07 0.72
N LEU A 44 -8.07 -0.44 1.94
CA LEU A 44 -8.53 -1.81 2.18
C LEU A 44 -10.03 -1.76 2.42
N ARG A 45 -10.77 -2.54 1.66
CA ARG A 45 -12.22 -2.56 1.74
C ARG A 45 -12.67 -3.79 2.53
N HIS A 46 -13.49 -3.54 3.55
CA HIS A 46 -14.01 -4.59 4.43
C HIS A 46 -15.50 -4.76 4.22
N PRO A 47 -15.97 -5.95 3.86
CA PRO A 47 -17.41 -6.17 3.80
C PRO A 47 -17.95 -6.43 5.20
N HIS A 48 -19.15 -5.98 5.45
CA HIS A 48 -19.89 -6.35 6.64
C HIS A 48 -20.79 -7.54 6.35
N ALA A 49 -21.21 -8.20 7.40
CA ALA A 49 -22.18 -9.28 7.27
C ALA A 49 -23.41 -8.73 6.55
N LEU A 50 -23.97 -9.52 5.66
CA LEU A 50 -25.14 -9.19 4.85
C LEU A 50 -24.87 -8.17 3.74
N GLY A 51 -23.65 -7.66 3.64
CA GLY A 51 -23.31 -6.73 2.56
C GLY A 51 -24.01 -5.40 2.61
N LEU A 52 -24.60 -5.03 3.75
CA LEU A 52 -25.38 -3.79 3.85
C LEU A 52 -24.51 -2.58 4.12
N LYS A 53 -23.29 -2.79 4.57
CA LYS A 53 -22.38 -1.72 4.92
C LYS A 53 -20.98 -2.09 4.52
N LYS A 54 -20.17 -1.10 4.17
CA LYS A 54 -18.76 -1.31 3.83
C LYS A 54 -17.92 -0.38 4.65
N ASP A 55 -16.80 -0.90 5.14
CA ASP A 55 -15.82 -0.12 5.85
C ASP A 55 -14.54 -0.08 5.05
N TYR A 56 -13.78 0.98 5.28
CA TYR A 56 -12.51 1.18 4.60
C TYR A 56 -11.45 1.48 5.63
N THR A 57 -10.27 0.91 5.42
CA THR A 57 -9.09 1.27 6.20
C THR A 57 -8.05 1.71 5.20
N ASP A 58 -7.50 2.90 5.38
CA ASP A 58 -6.50 3.38 4.44
C ASP A 58 -5.18 3.63 5.13
N TYR A 59 -4.12 3.48 4.35
CA TYR A 59 -2.75 3.71 4.79
C TYR A 59 -2.10 4.64 3.80
N ASN A 60 -1.82 5.88 4.23
CA ASN A 60 -1.11 6.83 3.39
C ASN A 60 0.33 6.37 3.22
N TYR A 61 0.86 6.50 2.00
CA TYR A 61 2.24 6.06 1.77
C TYR A 61 3.24 6.79 2.65
N ARG A 62 2.96 8.05 2.98
CA ARG A 62 3.87 8.81 3.85
C ARG A 62 3.98 8.22 5.26
N ASP A 63 3.00 7.42 5.67
CA ASP A 63 3.01 6.78 6.98
C ASP A 63 3.69 5.41 6.97
N ILE A 64 4.15 4.97 5.82
CA ILE A 64 4.81 3.68 5.65
C ILE A 64 6.31 3.90 5.64
N ALA A 65 7.01 3.20 6.52
CA ALA A 65 8.46 3.32 6.62
C ALA A 65 9.18 2.38 5.66
N ASN A 66 8.62 1.20 5.43
CA ASN A 66 9.27 0.19 4.62
C ASN A 66 8.25 -0.79 4.07
N VAL A 67 8.57 -1.39 2.92
CA VAL A 67 7.73 -2.42 2.31
C VAL A 67 8.62 -3.60 1.91
N VAL A 68 8.12 -4.81 2.16
CA VAL A 68 8.82 -6.05 1.82
C VAL A 68 7.86 -6.93 1.04
N LEU A 69 8.37 -7.54 -0.01
CA LEU A 69 7.63 -8.53 -0.79
C LEU A 69 8.17 -9.91 -0.46
N ASP A 70 7.34 -10.73 0.20
CA ASP A 70 7.65 -12.13 0.45
C ASP A 70 7.03 -12.95 -0.66
N LYS A 71 7.84 -13.37 -1.61
CA LYS A 71 7.35 -14.03 -2.81
C LYS A 71 7.41 -15.55 -2.64
N GLY A 72 6.27 -16.20 -2.71
CA GLY A 72 6.20 -17.66 -2.69
C GLY A 72 6.15 -18.22 -4.09
N VAL A 73 5.83 -19.50 -4.21
CA VAL A 73 5.77 -20.16 -5.51
C VAL A 73 4.63 -19.60 -6.36
N LEU A 74 3.42 -19.53 -5.79
CA LEU A 74 2.25 -19.04 -6.48
C LEU A 74 1.66 -17.79 -5.86
N ARG A 75 1.83 -17.60 -4.57
CA ARG A 75 1.23 -16.52 -3.82
C ARG A 75 2.28 -15.76 -3.04
N SER A 76 2.01 -14.50 -2.82
CA SER A 76 2.96 -13.60 -2.16
C SER A 76 2.28 -12.84 -1.04
N THR A 77 3.10 -12.33 -0.12
CA THR A 77 2.64 -11.47 0.95
C THR A 77 3.41 -10.15 0.89
N ILE A 78 2.70 -9.05 1.01
CA ILE A 78 3.33 -7.73 1.11
C ILE A 78 3.23 -7.30 2.56
N ARG A 79 4.37 -6.87 3.12
CA ARG A 79 4.42 -6.39 4.51
C ARG A 79 4.91 -4.97 4.53
N CYS A 80 4.20 -4.12 5.26
CA CYS A 80 4.56 -2.72 5.39
C CYS A 80 4.78 -2.38 6.86
N THR A 81 5.92 -1.77 7.15
CA THR A 81 6.20 -1.26 8.50
C THR A 81 5.73 0.18 8.56
N LEU A 82 5.07 0.54 9.65
CA LEU A 82 4.52 1.90 9.80
C LEU A 82 5.51 2.78 10.55
N ARG A 83 5.57 4.06 10.17
CA ARG A 83 6.53 5.00 10.75
C ARG A 83 6.32 5.23 12.24
N LEU A 84 5.06 5.30 12.66
CA LEU A 84 4.75 5.58 14.05
C LEU A 84 4.71 4.33 14.91
N GLY A 85 5.11 3.21 14.34
CA GLY A 85 5.09 1.95 15.05
C GLY A 85 3.72 1.31 14.98
N GLY A 86 3.51 0.37 15.88
CA GLY A 86 2.29 -0.41 15.84
C GLY A 86 2.46 -1.66 15.02
N GLU A 87 1.35 -2.34 14.80
CA GLU A 87 1.37 -3.61 14.10
C GLU A 87 1.61 -3.41 12.62
N PRO A 88 2.55 -4.16 12.03
CA PRO A 88 2.79 -4.03 10.59
C PRO A 88 1.55 -4.43 9.78
N LEU A 89 1.39 -3.78 8.63
CA LEU A 89 0.35 -4.16 7.68
C LEU A 89 0.84 -5.37 6.89
N ALA A 90 0.00 -6.40 6.78
CA ALA A 90 0.32 -7.57 5.97
C ALA A 90 -0.84 -7.86 5.04
N LEU A 91 -0.55 -8.01 3.76
CA LEU A 91 -1.52 -8.38 2.75
C LEU A 91 -1.08 -9.71 2.14
N GLY A 92 -1.72 -10.78 2.56
CA GLY A 92 -1.30 -12.11 2.17
C GLY A 92 -2.16 -12.73 1.10
N ASP A 93 -1.67 -13.85 0.58
CA ASP A 93 -2.40 -14.68 -0.38
C ASP A 93 -2.69 -13.96 -1.70
N LEU A 94 -1.77 -13.08 -2.11
CA LEU A 94 -1.90 -12.37 -3.38
C LEU A 94 -1.23 -13.18 -4.50
N PRO A 95 -1.84 -13.23 -5.70
CA PRO A 95 -1.14 -13.80 -6.83
C PRO A 95 0.17 -13.06 -7.08
N ASN A 96 1.21 -13.79 -7.46
CA ASN A 96 2.54 -13.19 -7.58
C ASN A 96 2.56 -11.97 -8.51
N SER A 97 1.86 -12.04 -9.64
CA SER A 97 1.88 -10.92 -10.59
C SER A 97 1.24 -9.66 -9.99
N GLU A 98 0.12 -9.84 -9.26
CA GLU A 98 -0.54 -8.70 -8.63
C GLU A 98 0.29 -8.14 -7.49
N ALA A 99 0.93 -9.02 -6.73
CA ALA A 99 1.79 -8.59 -5.62
C ALA A 99 2.99 -7.81 -6.12
N GLU A 100 3.56 -8.21 -7.24
CA GLU A 100 4.70 -7.50 -7.83
C GLU A 100 4.30 -6.10 -8.29
N LYS A 101 3.13 -5.98 -8.92
CA LYS A 101 2.63 -4.67 -9.33
C LYS A 101 2.39 -3.77 -8.11
N ALA A 102 1.76 -4.32 -7.10
CA ALA A 102 1.47 -3.57 -5.88
C ALA A 102 2.75 -3.13 -5.18
N TYR A 103 3.71 -4.02 -5.08
CA TYR A 103 4.99 -3.70 -4.48
C TYR A 103 5.66 -2.53 -5.21
N GLY A 104 5.65 -2.57 -6.54
CA GLY A 104 6.23 -1.51 -7.34
C GLY A 104 5.55 -0.16 -7.11
N ILE A 105 4.22 -0.17 -7.01
CA ILE A 105 3.45 1.05 -6.77
C ILE A 105 3.78 1.62 -5.39
N ILE A 106 3.83 0.77 -4.38
CA ILE A 106 4.16 1.22 -3.03
C ILE A 106 5.57 1.82 -3.00
N ARG A 107 6.55 1.12 -3.59
CA ARG A 107 7.92 1.60 -3.63
C ARG A 107 8.03 2.95 -4.32
N GLU A 108 7.36 3.10 -5.45
CA GLU A 108 7.40 4.34 -6.19
C GLU A 108 6.83 5.49 -5.37
N ASN A 109 5.71 5.27 -4.71
CA ASN A 109 5.07 6.31 -3.93
C ASN A 109 5.81 6.61 -2.63
N LEU A 110 6.44 5.59 -2.03
CA LEU A 110 7.31 5.84 -0.87
C LEU A 110 8.45 6.77 -1.25
N GLY A 111 9.03 6.57 -2.43
CA GLY A 111 10.11 7.41 -2.90
C GLY A 111 9.72 8.86 -3.00
N LYS A 112 8.51 9.14 -3.45
CA LYS A 112 8.02 10.50 -3.57
C LYS A 112 7.94 11.22 -2.22
N PHE A 113 7.52 10.50 -1.19
CA PHE A 113 7.32 11.10 0.12
C PHE A 113 8.59 11.12 0.97
N GLN A 114 9.58 10.31 0.63
CA GLN A 114 10.82 10.21 1.42
C GLN A 114 11.99 10.99 0.81
N ALA A 115 11.88 11.33 -0.47
CA ALA A 115 12.99 11.96 -1.18
C ALA A 115 13.55 13.21 -0.49
N PRO A 116 12.72 14.13 0.02
CA PRO A 116 13.27 15.33 0.67
C PRO A 116 14.17 15.03 1.85
N PHE A 117 13.94 13.92 2.53
CA PHE A 117 14.73 13.57 3.70
C PHE A 117 16.00 12.82 3.34
N SER A 118 15.98 12.12 2.21
CA SER A 118 17.14 11.35 1.79
C SER A 118 18.20 12.20 1.15
N THR A 119 17.86 13.37 0.66
CA THR A 119 18.83 14.27 0.02
C THR A 119 19.46 15.26 0.98
N GLY A 120 18.93 15.41 2.16
CA GLY A 120 19.47 16.32 3.15
C GLY A 120 20.77 15.81 3.74
N TYR A 121 21.00 15.31 3.34
CA TYR A 121 21.97 14.69 3.84
C TYR A 121 22.58 14.10 3.31
N ALA A 122 21.97 14.26 2.74
CA ALA A 122 22.61 13.79 2.20
C ALA A 122 22.76 13.66 1.72
N SER A 123 22.55 13.79 1.34
CA SER A 123 23.20 13.57 0.96
C SER A 123 23.45 13.37 0.89
N VAL A 124 23.27 13.66 0.72
CA VAL A 124 24.13 13.32 0.73
C VAL A 124 24.39 12.81 0.56
N PRO A 125 24.44 13.06 0.30
CA PRO A 125 25.22 12.39 0.16
C PRO A 125 25.36 11.93 0.21
N ASN A 126 25.29 12.22 -0.24
CA ASN A 126 26.06 11.49 -0.08
C ASN A 126 26.18 11.29 0.18
N ALA A 127 25.90 11.85 0.33
CA ALA A 127 26.62 11.49 0.63
C ALA A 127 26.67 11.19 0.80
N SER A 128 26.52 11.54 0.63
CA SER A 128 27.18 10.99 0.86
C SER A 128 27.14 10.76 1.09
N ASN A 129 26.97 11.21 0.82
CA ASN A 129 27.55 10.73 1.18
C ASN A 129 27.57 10.72 1.54
N ALA A 130 27.09 11.35 1.70
CA ALA A 130 27.71 11.17 1.99
C ALA A 130 27.86 11.03 2.26
N PRO A 131 27.97 11.22 2.37
CA PRO A 131 28.57 10.79 2.62
C PRO A 131 28.74 10.32 2.80
N LYS A 132 28.75 10.81 2.64
CA LYS A 132 29.35 10.20 2.61
C LYS A 132 29.63 9.83 2.77
#